data_497eda429c780eb246298984b61b3f11
#
_entry.id   497eda429c780eb246298984b61b3f11
#
_cell.length_a   1.000
_cell.length_b   1.000
_cell.length_c   1.000
_cell.angle_alpha   90.00
_cell.angle_beta   90.00
_cell.angle_gamma   90.00
#
_symmetry.space_group_name_H-M   'P 1'
#
loop_
_entity.id
_entity.type
_entity.pdbx_description
1 polymer ?
#
loop_
_entity_poly.entity_id
_entity_poly.type
_entity_poly.pdbx_seq_one_letter_code
_entity_poly.pdbx_strand_id
1 'polypeptide(L)'
;MIAWKDHVTLPAMRSEVHFDGRTIQCFVNRPPSFYWMFERAVKERPQHECISFNDQHLSYAEVSAEVNKLANGFAARGMKQGDRVVMFISNRPEFITVLFALQKLGVITVPVGTREQGPGLAYIVNQCGAVGIVFDEELTDRIPNAATSPQLQLRVSTGQASGTIEALHALDGPAVKTVAVNEEDCACILYTSGTTGNPKGAMLTHLNIAHSVVHYEVTMQLTKDERGALAVPASHVTGLIALIAEMVHVMGTLVVIAEFKAADFVPLAARERVTFSVMVPAMYQLCLLQPIFRTVDLSNWRVGAFGGAPMPVPTVQALAEAVPGMTLVNCYGSTESTSPATVMPLGLSAIHNDSIGITLPCATIRIMNDQDQEVAPGESGELWIGGPMVVPGYWNNPEATAKGFAEGCWRSGDLGSKDAQGLVRIFDRIKDMINRGGYKIYSVEVENALMALPGVVEAAVVGHPCPVLGERVHAYVYAPKTTVDVAAVKAHCAARLADYKVPEEVVFTDQPLPRNPNGKLLKRSLRQTA
;
A
#
# COMPACT_ATOMS: atom_id res chain seq x y z
N MET A 1 -16.90 -13.50 -19.98
CA MET A 1 -16.43 -13.11 -18.62
C MET A 1 -14.94 -13.40 -18.57
N ILE A 2 -14.13 -12.42 -18.18
CA ILE A 2 -12.68 -12.61 -17.97
C ILE A 2 -12.51 -13.34 -16.64
N ALA A 3 -11.79 -14.46 -16.63
CA ALA A 3 -11.64 -15.28 -15.43
C ALA A 3 -10.18 -15.71 -15.25
N TRP A 4 -9.70 -15.75 -14.01
CA TRP A 4 -8.31 -16.09 -13.69
C TRP A 4 -7.86 -17.43 -14.27
N LYS A 5 -8.72 -18.45 -14.31
CA LYS A 5 -8.42 -19.77 -14.88
C LYS A 5 -8.01 -19.73 -16.35
N ASP A 6 -8.34 -18.65 -17.07
CA ASP A 6 -8.01 -18.46 -18.49
C ASP A 6 -6.62 -17.80 -18.68
N HIS A 7 -6.02 -17.31 -17.58
CA HIS A 7 -4.76 -16.57 -17.59
C HIS A 7 -3.65 -17.25 -16.79
N VAL A 8 -4.01 -17.96 -15.70
CA VAL A 8 -3.04 -18.61 -14.79
C VAL A 8 -3.57 -19.95 -14.30
N THR A 9 -2.65 -20.82 -13.88
CA THR A 9 -3.02 -22.04 -13.15
C THR A 9 -3.38 -21.67 -11.70
N LEU A 10 -4.63 -21.87 -11.32
CA LEU A 10 -5.09 -21.57 -9.98
C LEU A 10 -4.73 -22.69 -9.00
N PRO A 11 -4.19 -22.36 -7.81
CA PRO A 11 -4.08 -23.31 -6.72
C PRO A 11 -5.45 -23.83 -6.28
N ALA A 12 -5.47 -25.03 -5.67
CA ALA A 12 -6.70 -25.59 -5.11
C ALA A 12 -7.27 -24.68 -4.01
N MET A 13 -8.59 -24.51 -4.00
CA MET A 13 -9.33 -23.69 -3.05
C MET A 13 -10.42 -24.51 -2.38
N ARG A 14 -10.77 -24.16 -1.14
CA ARG A 14 -11.87 -24.73 -0.39
C ARG A 14 -12.55 -23.68 0.49
N SER A 15 -13.80 -23.93 0.87
CA SER A 15 -14.50 -23.11 1.87
C SER A 15 -14.01 -23.47 3.27
N GLU A 16 -13.68 -22.46 4.05
CA GLU A 16 -13.26 -22.57 5.45
C GLU A 16 -14.03 -21.56 6.30
N VAL A 17 -14.12 -21.81 7.61
CA VAL A 17 -14.77 -20.90 8.56
C VAL A 17 -13.70 -20.21 9.37
N HIS A 18 -13.65 -18.88 9.29
CA HIS A 18 -12.70 -18.01 9.96
C HIS A 18 -13.39 -16.80 10.61
N PHE A 19 -12.70 -16.10 11.49
CA PHE A 19 -13.14 -14.83 12.07
C PHE A 19 -14.58 -14.85 12.59
N ASP A 20 -14.84 -15.67 13.62
CA ASP A 20 -16.14 -15.78 14.29
C ASP A 20 -17.31 -16.19 13.36
N GLY A 21 -17.03 -17.13 12.46
CA GLY A 21 -18.07 -17.77 11.64
C GLY A 21 -18.20 -17.25 10.20
N ARG A 22 -17.28 -16.47 9.70
CA ARG A 22 -17.25 -16.10 8.27
C ARG A 22 -16.86 -17.31 7.42
N THR A 23 -17.75 -17.75 6.53
CA THR A 23 -17.41 -18.76 5.52
C THR A 23 -16.75 -18.07 4.34
N ILE A 24 -15.48 -18.35 4.10
CA ILE A 24 -14.65 -17.74 3.05
C ILE A 24 -13.93 -18.81 2.22
N GLN A 25 -13.69 -18.53 0.95
CA GLN A 25 -12.84 -19.36 0.09
C GLN A 25 -11.38 -19.12 0.44
N CYS A 26 -10.62 -20.20 0.66
CA CYS A 26 -9.20 -20.14 1.00
C CYS A 26 -8.38 -21.01 0.08
N PHE A 27 -7.15 -20.59 -0.22
CA PHE A 27 -6.17 -21.49 -0.84
C PHE A 27 -5.83 -22.62 0.12
N VAL A 28 -5.86 -23.86 -0.38
CA VAL A 28 -5.52 -25.06 0.41
C VAL A 28 -4.07 -25.04 0.83
N ASN A 29 -3.19 -24.73 -0.10
CA ASN A 29 -1.75 -24.60 0.13
C ASN A 29 -1.40 -23.12 0.29
N ARG A 30 -1.17 -22.71 1.52
CA ARG A 30 -0.77 -21.35 1.89
C ARG A 30 0.24 -21.38 3.03
N PRO A 31 1.08 -20.35 3.19
CA PRO A 31 1.97 -20.23 4.35
C PRO A 31 1.17 -20.20 5.66
N PRO A 32 1.55 -20.96 6.69
CA PRO A 32 0.82 -20.96 7.97
C PRO A 32 1.04 -19.71 8.80
N SER A 33 2.13 -18.98 8.58
CA SER A 33 2.40 -17.70 9.25
C SER A 33 3.40 -16.84 8.46
N PHE A 34 3.46 -15.55 8.82
CA PHE A 34 4.37 -14.61 8.19
C PHE A 34 5.85 -15.01 8.43
N TYR A 35 6.21 -15.36 9.66
CA TYR A 35 7.58 -15.81 9.97
C TYR A 35 7.95 -17.11 9.25
N TRP A 36 7.02 -18.03 9.08
CA TRP A 36 7.25 -19.31 8.39
C TRP A 36 7.75 -19.11 6.96
N MET A 37 7.27 -18.08 6.24
CA MET A 37 7.74 -17.77 4.89
C MET A 37 9.23 -17.47 4.87
N PHE A 38 9.70 -16.67 5.84
CA PHE A 38 11.11 -16.35 6.00
C PHE A 38 11.93 -17.60 6.40
N GLU A 39 11.46 -18.37 7.37
CA GLU A 39 12.13 -19.61 7.82
C GLU A 39 12.25 -20.63 6.68
N ARG A 40 11.20 -20.76 5.83
CA ARG A 40 11.26 -21.58 4.62
C ARG A 40 12.33 -21.09 3.66
N ALA A 41 12.37 -19.78 3.36
CA ALA A 41 13.37 -19.21 2.46
C ALA A 41 14.80 -19.42 2.96
N VAL A 42 15.04 -19.23 4.24
CA VAL A 42 16.34 -19.54 4.89
C VAL A 42 16.72 -21.00 4.73
N LYS A 43 15.76 -21.92 4.88
CA LYS A 43 16.01 -23.37 4.77
C LYS A 43 16.29 -23.80 3.33
N GLU A 44 15.52 -23.28 2.36
CA GLU A 44 15.57 -23.74 0.98
C GLU A 44 16.63 -23.01 0.14
N ARG A 45 16.90 -21.73 0.44
CA ARG A 45 17.84 -20.89 -0.33
C ARG A 45 18.79 -20.08 0.57
N PRO A 46 19.53 -20.70 1.53
CA PRO A 46 20.31 -19.97 2.55
C PRO A 46 21.36 -19.02 1.95
N GLN A 47 21.98 -19.39 0.82
CA GLN A 47 23.03 -18.61 0.18
C GLN A 47 22.51 -17.64 -0.88
N HIS A 48 21.19 -17.68 -1.18
CA HIS A 48 20.61 -16.71 -2.11
C HIS A 48 20.53 -15.31 -1.47
N GLU A 49 20.73 -14.30 -2.29
CA GLU A 49 20.61 -12.91 -1.86
C GLU A 49 19.16 -12.61 -1.41
N CYS A 50 19.02 -12.22 -0.15
CA CYS A 50 17.74 -11.80 0.43
C CYS A 50 17.53 -10.30 0.27
N ILE A 51 18.57 -9.51 0.58
CA ILE A 51 18.53 -8.03 0.58
C ILE A 51 19.71 -7.50 -0.23
N SER A 52 19.40 -6.60 -1.17
CA SER A 52 20.35 -5.68 -1.79
C SER A 52 20.08 -4.26 -1.28
N PHE A 53 21.06 -3.61 -0.69
CA PHE A 53 20.97 -2.24 -0.17
C PHE A 53 22.29 -1.49 -0.34
N ASN A 54 22.31 -0.49 -1.22
CA ASN A 54 23.54 0.20 -1.64
C ASN A 54 24.56 -0.82 -2.18
N ASP A 55 25.73 -0.94 -1.51
CA ASP A 55 26.78 -1.91 -1.86
C ASP A 55 26.76 -3.16 -0.95
N GLN A 56 25.72 -3.34 -0.13
CA GLN A 56 25.54 -4.49 0.73
C GLN A 56 24.61 -5.52 0.06
N HIS A 57 25.06 -6.76 -0.01
CA HIS A 57 24.33 -7.89 -0.54
C HIS A 57 24.28 -8.96 0.55
N LEU A 58 23.12 -9.11 1.18
CA LEU A 58 22.93 -10.02 2.32
C LEU A 58 22.17 -11.26 1.89
N SER A 59 22.73 -12.43 2.11
CA SER A 59 22.07 -13.71 1.91
C SER A 59 20.97 -13.97 2.94
N TYR A 60 20.06 -14.91 2.66
CA TYR A 60 19.06 -15.36 3.63
C TYR A 60 19.69 -15.87 4.92
N ALA A 61 20.85 -16.54 4.84
CA ALA A 61 21.59 -17.03 6.02
C ALA A 61 22.11 -15.88 6.90
N GLU A 62 22.68 -14.83 6.29
CA GLU A 62 23.18 -13.65 7.01
C GLU A 62 22.05 -12.87 7.66
N VAL A 63 20.95 -12.62 6.92
CA VAL A 63 19.74 -11.97 7.45
C VAL A 63 19.17 -12.81 8.60
N SER A 64 19.15 -14.16 8.49
CA SER A 64 18.67 -15.05 9.55
C SER A 64 19.54 -15.01 10.81
N ALA A 65 20.84 -14.86 10.66
CA ALA A 65 21.74 -14.72 11.81
C ALA A 65 21.41 -13.46 12.62
N GLU A 66 21.19 -12.33 11.94
CA GLU A 66 20.81 -11.08 12.60
C GLU A 66 19.39 -11.15 13.19
N VAL A 67 18.43 -11.72 12.47
CA VAL A 67 17.06 -11.97 12.96
C VAL A 67 17.09 -12.79 14.26
N ASN A 68 17.88 -13.84 14.32
CA ASN A 68 18.00 -14.68 15.51
C ASN A 68 18.61 -13.91 16.69
N LYS A 69 19.68 -13.17 16.46
CA LYS A 69 20.32 -12.32 17.47
C LYS A 69 19.34 -11.30 18.04
N LEU A 70 18.62 -10.56 17.16
CA LEU A 70 17.64 -9.58 17.59
C LEU A 70 16.47 -10.21 18.33
N ALA A 71 15.94 -11.37 17.87
CA ALA A 71 14.87 -12.09 18.57
C ALA A 71 15.30 -12.51 19.98
N ASN A 72 16.54 -13.03 20.14
CA ASN A 72 17.12 -13.35 21.45
C ASN A 72 17.17 -12.10 22.34
N GLY A 73 17.62 -10.97 21.78
CA GLY A 73 17.73 -9.70 22.48
C GLY A 73 16.38 -9.15 22.92
N PHE A 74 15.36 -9.18 22.06
CA PHE A 74 14.00 -8.76 22.39
C PHE A 74 13.36 -9.66 23.46
N ALA A 75 13.53 -10.98 23.36
CA ALA A 75 13.03 -11.92 24.35
C ALA A 75 13.69 -11.73 25.72
N ALA A 76 15.02 -11.48 25.77
CA ALA A 76 15.74 -11.17 27.01
C ALA A 76 15.23 -9.89 27.69
N ARG A 77 14.57 -8.99 26.96
CA ARG A 77 13.93 -7.76 27.46
C ARG A 77 12.44 -7.94 27.73
N GLY A 78 11.97 -9.17 27.74
CA GLY A 78 10.60 -9.54 28.13
C GLY A 78 9.56 -9.44 27.02
N MET A 79 9.96 -9.22 25.76
CA MET A 79 9.03 -9.24 24.63
C MET A 79 8.49 -10.65 24.39
N LYS A 80 7.18 -10.79 24.23
CA LYS A 80 6.48 -12.06 24.11
C LYS A 80 5.31 -11.98 23.13
N GLN A 81 4.77 -13.13 22.78
CA GLN A 81 3.60 -13.24 21.90
C GLN A 81 2.46 -12.30 22.33
N GLY A 82 1.91 -11.61 21.35
CA GLY A 82 0.80 -10.66 21.54
C GLY A 82 1.22 -9.27 22.03
N ASP A 83 2.48 -9.04 22.39
CA ASP A 83 3.00 -7.69 22.64
C ASP A 83 3.02 -6.88 21.34
N ARG A 84 2.91 -5.56 21.43
CA ARG A 84 2.99 -4.64 20.28
C ARG A 84 4.28 -3.86 20.34
N VAL A 85 5.03 -3.88 19.23
CA VAL A 85 6.25 -3.10 19.07
C VAL A 85 6.11 -2.21 17.86
N VAL A 86 6.23 -0.90 18.08
CA VAL A 86 6.23 0.09 17.00
C VAL A 86 7.56 0.05 16.26
N MET A 87 7.50 0.03 14.93
CA MET A 87 8.65 0.11 14.04
C MET A 87 8.61 1.47 13.34
N PHE A 88 9.40 2.42 13.82
CA PHE A 88 9.52 3.77 13.29
C PHE A 88 10.87 3.90 12.55
N ILE A 89 11.04 3.03 11.55
CA ILE A 89 12.27 2.79 10.81
C ILE A 89 12.02 3.06 9.32
N SER A 90 12.98 3.71 8.66
CA SER A 90 12.97 3.94 7.21
C SER A 90 13.23 2.66 6.41
N ASN A 91 13.22 2.76 5.08
CA ASN A 91 13.59 1.65 4.21
C ASN A 91 15.09 1.34 4.35
N ARG A 92 15.39 0.29 5.09
CA ARG A 92 16.76 -0.17 5.34
C ARG A 92 16.77 -1.64 5.82
N PRO A 93 17.90 -2.35 5.76
CA PRO A 93 17.96 -3.76 6.17
C PRO A 93 17.45 -4.03 7.59
N GLU A 94 17.65 -3.09 8.52
CA GLU A 94 17.19 -3.21 9.91
C GLU A 94 15.67 -3.26 10.02
N PHE A 95 14.92 -2.64 9.09
CA PHE A 95 13.46 -2.79 9.07
C PHE A 95 13.07 -4.27 8.88
N ILE A 96 13.74 -4.97 7.97
CA ILE A 96 13.46 -6.37 7.63
C ILE A 96 13.91 -7.29 8.78
N THR A 97 15.12 -7.09 9.33
CA THR A 97 15.63 -7.92 10.41
C THR A 97 14.83 -7.77 11.70
N VAL A 98 14.43 -6.55 12.07
CA VAL A 98 13.55 -6.27 13.22
C VAL A 98 12.17 -6.87 12.99
N LEU A 99 11.58 -6.71 11.81
CA LEU A 99 10.27 -7.28 11.45
C LEU A 99 10.26 -8.80 11.72
N PHE A 100 11.19 -9.55 11.13
CA PHE A 100 11.22 -10.99 11.27
C PHE A 100 11.68 -11.46 12.66
N ALA A 101 12.51 -10.69 13.36
CA ALA A 101 12.86 -10.98 14.75
C ALA A 101 11.64 -10.91 15.68
N LEU A 102 10.81 -9.91 15.53
CA LEU A 102 9.56 -9.74 16.28
C LEU A 102 8.52 -10.79 15.86
N GLN A 103 8.38 -11.08 14.56
CA GLN A 103 7.49 -12.13 14.06
C GLN A 103 7.88 -13.52 14.56
N LYS A 104 9.17 -13.82 14.73
CA LYS A 104 9.67 -15.07 15.35
C LYS A 104 9.15 -15.28 16.77
N LEU A 105 8.93 -14.19 17.50
CA LEU A 105 8.43 -14.19 18.88
C LEU A 105 6.89 -14.12 18.96
N GLY A 106 6.19 -14.06 17.83
CA GLY A 106 4.74 -13.82 17.80
C GLY A 106 4.34 -12.42 18.29
N VAL A 107 5.26 -11.47 18.24
CA VAL A 107 5.02 -10.05 18.58
C VAL A 107 4.31 -9.38 17.42
N ILE A 108 3.27 -8.60 17.72
CA ILE A 108 2.53 -7.82 16.75
C ILE A 108 3.35 -6.58 16.36
N THR A 109 3.79 -6.51 15.12
CA THR A 109 4.53 -5.36 14.63
C THR A 109 3.61 -4.20 14.24
N VAL A 110 4.02 -2.98 14.54
CA VAL A 110 3.26 -1.75 14.24
C VAL A 110 4.14 -0.80 13.42
N PRO A 111 4.31 -1.04 12.11
CA PRO A 111 5.06 -0.16 11.26
C PRO A 111 4.42 1.22 11.14
N VAL A 112 5.22 2.27 11.32
CA VAL A 112 4.80 3.67 11.24
C VAL A 112 5.71 4.43 10.29
N GLY A 113 5.12 5.23 9.40
CA GLY A 113 5.88 6.02 8.45
C GLY A 113 6.74 7.09 9.12
N THR A 114 8.01 7.18 8.76
CA THR A 114 9.02 8.09 9.38
C THR A 114 8.72 9.58 9.22
N ARG A 115 7.71 9.95 8.43
CA ARG A 115 7.22 11.34 8.34
C ARG A 115 6.26 11.71 9.47
N GLU A 116 5.82 10.71 10.28
CA GLU A 116 4.91 10.97 11.40
C GLU A 116 5.59 11.87 12.43
N GLN A 117 4.78 12.72 13.08
CA GLN A 117 5.27 13.66 14.09
C GLN A 117 5.00 13.13 15.50
N GLY A 118 5.72 13.68 16.48
CA GLY A 118 5.65 13.23 17.88
C GLY A 118 4.23 13.03 18.43
N PRO A 119 3.30 13.98 18.26
CA PRO A 119 1.92 13.81 18.74
C PRO A 119 1.15 12.65 18.08
N GLY A 120 1.30 12.47 16.76
CA GLY A 120 0.69 11.36 16.04
C GLY A 120 1.31 10.02 16.40
N LEU A 121 2.64 9.98 16.56
CA LEU A 121 3.36 8.79 17.03
C LEU A 121 2.93 8.40 18.46
N ALA A 122 2.82 9.37 19.38
CA ALA A 122 2.34 9.14 20.74
C ALA A 122 0.90 8.59 20.75
N TYR A 123 0.03 9.11 19.88
CA TYR A 123 -1.32 8.58 19.72
C TYR A 123 -1.27 7.09 19.30
N ILE A 124 -0.49 6.74 18.28
CA ILE A 124 -0.37 5.36 17.78
C ILE A 124 0.16 4.43 18.88
N VAL A 125 1.26 4.82 19.55
CA VAL A 125 1.89 4.06 20.65
C VAL A 125 0.86 3.77 21.76
N ASN A 126 0.07 4.78 22.16
CA ASN A 126 -0.90 4.66 23.24
C ASN A 126 -2.14 3.86 22.80
N GLN A 127 -2.64 4.07 21.59
CA GLN A 127 -3.86 3.44 21.09
C GLN A 127 -3.65 1.93 20.85
N CYS A 128 -2.50 1.52 20.31
CA CYS A 128 -2.20 0.09 20.20
C CYS A 128 -1.68 -0.53 21.50
N GLY A 129 -1.36 0.27 22.50
CA GLY A 129 -0.76 -0.19 23.76
C GLY A 129 0.62 -0.80 23.55
N ALA A 130 1.46 -0.15 22.74
CA ALA A 130 2.81 -0.63 22.45
C ALA A 130 3.68 -0.64 23.72
N VAL A 131 4.40 -1.74 23.92
CA VAL A 131 5.34 -1.91 25.02
C VAL A 131 6.78 -1.66 24.60
N GLY A 132 7.05 -1.65 23.28
CA GLY A 132 8.36 -1.36 22.70
C GLY A 132 8.26 -0.49 21.47
N ILE A 133 9.34 0.21 21.16
CA ILE A 133 9.55 0.96 19.92
C ILE A 133 10.99 0.77 19.43
N VAL A 134 11.13 0.50 18.14
CA VAL A 134 12.43 0.52 17.43
C VAL A 134 12.36 1.65 16.41
N PHE A 135 13.38 2.50 16.36
CA PHE A 135 13.34 3.73 15.56
C PHE A 135 14.72 4.13 15.01
N ASP A 136 14.72 4.87 13.91
CA ASP A 136 15.92 5.48 13.37
C ASP A 136 16.46 6.56 14.30
N GLU A 137 17.79 6.61 14.48
CA GLU A 137 18.47 7.54 15.40
C GLU A 137 18.07 9.00 15.16
N GLU A 138 17.90 9.38 13.91
CA GLU A 138 17.54 10.74 13.48
C GLU A 138 16.13 11.15 13.92
N LEU A 139 15.32 10.18 14.36
CA LEU A 139 13.93 10.41 14.80
C LEU A 139 13.77 10.45 16.33
N THR A 140 14.87 10.42 17.07
CA THR A 140 14.91 10.37 18.55
C THR A 140 14.02 11.44 19.20
N ASP A 141 14.04 12.66 18.68
CA ASP A 141 13.27 13.80 19.22
C ASP A 141 11.75 13.63 19.11
N ARG A 142 11.28 12.69 18.28
CA ARG A 142 9.85 12.40 18.10
C ARG A 142 9.34 11.28 19.00
N ILE A 143 10.26 10.55 19.68
CA ILE A 143 9.91 9.36 20.46
C ILE A 143 9.20 9.79 21.76
N PRO A 144 7.99 9.22 22.05
CA PRO A 144 7.28 9.54 23.26
C PRO A 144 8.09 9.20 24.52
N ASN A 145 8.10 10.11 25.49
CA ASN A 145 8.73 9.88 26.79
C ASN A 145 7.82 9.08 27.75
N ALA A 146 8.34 8.76 28.93
CA ALA A 146 7.59 7.96 29.92
C ALA A 146 6.34 8.68 30.46
N ALA A 147 6.30 10.02 30.45
CA ALA A 147 5.14 10.76 30.91
C ALA A 147 3.97 10.71 29.90
N THR A 148 4.28 10.71 28.58
CA THR A 148 3.28 10.63 27.50
C THR A 148 2.87 9.21 27.16
N SER A 149 3.75 8.22 27.37
CA SER A 149 3.51 6.81 27.04
C SER A 149 4.13 5.91 28.12
N PRO A 150 3.50 5.81 29.32
CA PRO A 150 4.08 5.10 30.47
C PRO A 150 4.19 3.59 30.27
N GLN A 151 3.38 3.00 29.37
CA GLN A 151 3.46 1.57 29.03
C GLN A 151 4.65 1.23 28.11
N LEU A 152 5.29 2.21 27.47
CA LEU A 152 6.41 2.02 26.57
C LEU A 152 7.70 1.75 27.36
N GLN A 153 8.00 0.49 27.57
CA GLN A 153 9.10 0.03 28.44
C GLN A 153 10.43 -0.02 27.69
N LEU A 154 10.43 -0.47 26.44
CA LEU A 154 11.61 -0.66 25.62
C LEU A 154 11.71 0.38 24.50
N ARG A 155 12.84 1.09 24.45
CA ARG A 155 13.20 2.04 23.38
C ARG A 155 14.51 1.64 22.75
N VAL A 156 14.52 1.31 21.46
CA VAL A 156 15.70 0.82 20.75
C VAL A 156 15.96 1.71 19.53
N SER A 157 17.16 2.26 19.47
CA SER A 157 17.64 3.07 18.34
C SER A 157 18.44 2.22 17.36
N THR A 158 18.35 2.50 16.06
CA THR A 158 19.27 1.94 15.05
C THR A 158 20.69 2.48 15.18
N GLY A 159 20.86 3.60 15.89
CA GLY A 159 22.18 4.20 16.23
C GLY A 159 22.70 3.81 17.59
N GLN A 160 23.27 4.78 18.30
CA GLN A 160 23.93 4.55 19.59
C GLN A 160 22.97 4.54 20.77
N ALA A 161 23.35 3.85 21.84
CA ALA A 161 22.63 3.86 23.10
C ALA A 161 22.76 5.24 23.78
N SER A 162 21.66 5.74 24.39
CA SER A 162 21.66 6.99 25.13
C SER A 162 20.58 7.03 26.22
N GLY A 163 20.97 7.24 27.45
CA GLY A 163 20.04 7.27 28.58
C GLY A 163 19.29 5.94 28.72
N THR A 164 17.96 5.96 28.52
CA THR A 164 17.10 4.75 28.55
C THR A 164 16.90 4.12 27.17
N ILE A 165 17.58 4.61 26.14
CA ILE A 165 17.51 4.12 24.77
C ILE A 165 18.65 3.12 24.58
N GLU A 166 18.31 1.91 24.14
CA GLU A 166 19.27 0.87 23.80
C GLU A 166 19.66 0.94 22.32
N ALA A 167 20.87 0.47 21.99
CA ALA A 167 21.30 0.36 20.59
C ALA A 167 20.85 -0.97 20.01
N LEU A 168 20.27 -0.97 18.80
CA LEU A 168 19.78 -2.17 18.13
C LEU A 168 20.89 -3.22 17.94
N HIS A 169 22.08 -2.79 17.53
CA HIS A 169 23.22 -3.67 17.28
C HIS A 169 23.76 -4.35 18.56
N ALA A 170 23.46 -3.80 19.75
CA ALA A 170 23.85 -4.34 21.04
C ALA A 170 22.82 -5.31 21.64
N LEU A 171 21.65 -5.47 20.98
CA LEU A 171 20.66 -6.44 21.44
C LEU A 171 21.18 -7.86 21.24
N ASP A 172 21.18 -8.62 22.33
CA ASP A 172 21.53 -10.04 22.34
C ASP A 172 20.89 -10.71 23.56
N GLY A 173 20.85 -12.04 23.56
CA GLY A 173 20.29 -12.83 24.66
C GLY A 173 20.39 -14.34 24.41
N PRO A 174 19.89 -15.15 25.37
CA PRO A 174 19.79 -16.58 25.18
C PRO A 174 18.97 -16.98 23.97
N ALA A 175 19.41 -18.04 23.27
CA ALA A 175 18.71 -18.52 22.06
C ALA A 175 17.25 -18.89 22.34
N VAL A 176 16.35 -18.35 21.54
CA VAL A 176 14.91 -18.61 21.62
C VAL A 176 14.41 -19.42 20.43
N LYS A 177 13.38 -20.23 20.70
CA LYS A 177 12.66 -20.96 19.65
C LYS A 177 11.61 -20.06 19.01
N THR A 178 11.25 -20.39 17.77
CA THR A 178 10.10 -19.78 17.09
C THR A 178 8.82 -20.06 17.89
N VAL A 179 8.04 -19.01 18.14
CA VAL A 179 6.75 -19.11 18.82
C VAL A 179 5.69 -19.57 17.83
N ALA A 180 4.89 -20.55 18.22
CA ALA A 180 3.75 -21.00 17.42
C ALA A 180 2.63 -19.96 17.47
N VAL A 181 2.09 -19.62 16.31
CA VAL A 181 0.97 -18.69 16.16
C VAL A 181 -0.15 -19.34 15.35
N ASN A 182 -1.38 -18.86 15.52
CA ASN A 182 -2.51 -19.27 14.69
C ASN A 182 -2.63 -18.36 13.46
N GLU A 183 -3.23 -18.86 12.40
CA GLU A 183 -3.45 -18.09 11.18
C GLU A 183 -4.28 -16.80 11.41
N GLU A 184 -5.21 -16.82 12.36
CA GLU A 184 -6.06 -15.68 12.72
C GLU A 184 -5.41 -14.72 13.71
N ASP A 185 -4.25 -15.06 14.29
CA ASP A 185 -3.52 -14.14 15.16
C ASP A 185 -3.08 -12.91 14.37
N CYS A 186 -3.20 -11.74 15.00
CA CYS A 186 -2.74 -10.49 14.41
C CYS A 186 -1.21 -10.49 14.29
N ALA A 187 -0.70 -10.38 13.08
CA ALA A 187 0.73 -10.26 12.80
C ALA A 187 1.21 -8.81 12.79
N CYS A 188 0.41 -7.93 12.20
CA CYS A 188 0.75 -6.53 12.03
C CYS A 188 -0.47 -5.63 12.26
N ILE A 189 -0.23 -4.43 12.81
CA ILE A 189 -1.24 -3.35 12.85
C ILE A 189 -0.73 -2.22 11.97
N LEU A 190 -1.46 -1.91 10.90
CA LEU A 190 -1.15 -0.79 10.03
C LEU A 190 -2.17 0.35 10.21
N TYR A 191 -1.66 1.52 10.56
CA TYR A 191 -2.50 2.68 10.76
C TYR A 191 -2.86 3.36 9.45
N THR A 192 -4.17 3.54 9.23
CA THR A 192 -4.73 4.25 8.08
C THR A 192 -5.21 5.63 8.50
N SER A 193 -5.02 6.63 7.63
CA SER A 193 -5.59 7.95 7.84
C SER A 193 -7.11 7.88 7.71
N GLY A 194 -7.80 7.83 8.85
CA GLY A 194 -9.25 7.86 8.89
C GLY A 194 -9.82 9.13 8.26
N THR A 195 -10.98 9.02 7.66
CA THR A 195 -11.69 10.15 7.03
C THR A 195 -12.28 11.12 8.06
N THR A 196 -12.40 10.69 9.32
CA THR A 196 -13.21 11.34 10.36
C THR A 196 -12.42 11.76 11.60
N GLY A 197 -11.08 11.66 11.60
CA GLY A 197 -10.30 12.01 12.80
C GLY A 197 -9.00 11.24 12.94
N ASN A 198 -8.79 10.62 14.09
CA ASN A 198 -7.58 9.89 14.42
C ASN A 198 -7.36 8.65 13.52
N PRO A 199 -6.11 8.28 13.24
CA PRO A 199 -5.76 7.07 12.48
C PRO A 199 -6.35 5.81 13.14
N LYS A 200 -6.75 4.83 12.29
CA LYS A 200 -7.28 3.53 12.72
C LYS A 200 -6.26 2.44 12.40
N GLY A 201 -6.01 1.55 13.34
CA GLY A 201 -5.08 0.42 13.16
C GLY A 201 -5.80 -0.79 12.56
N ALA A 202 -5.62 -1.08 11.28
CA ALA A 202 -6.13 -2.28 10.65
C ALA A 202 -5.33 -3.51 11.12
N MET A 203 -6.02 -4.60 11.50
CA MET A 203 -5.42 -5.81 12.05
C MET A 203 -5.09 -6.81 10.92
N LEU A 204 -3.87 -6.82 10.43
CA LEU A 204 -3.43 -7.80 9.45
C LEU A 204 -3.07 -9.10 10.16
N THR A 205 -3.84 -10.16 9.91
CA THR A 205 -3.57 -11.49 10.45
C THR A 205 -2.59 -12.28 9.58
N HIS A 206 -2.03 -13.35 10.11
CA HIS A 206 -1.20 -14.26 9.31
C HIS A 206 -1.98 -14.84 8.12
N LEU A 207 -3.28 -15.15 8.29
CA LEU A 207 -4.18 -15.61 7.24
C LEU A 207 -4.31 -14.58 6.11
N ASN A 208 -4.54 -13.30 6.47
CA ASN A 208 -4.67 -12.23 5.49
C ASN A 208 -3.39 -12.09 4.66
N ILE A 209 -2.22 -12.07 5.32
CA ILE A 209 -0.92 -11.93 4.67
C ILE A 209 -0.64 -13.14 3.76
N ALA A 210 -0.89 -14.37 4.25
CA ALA A 210 -0.69 -15.59 3.48
C ALA A 210 -1.48 -15.61 2.17
N HIS A 211 -2.75 -15.17 2.19
CA HIS A 211 -3.55 -15.09 0.97
C HIS A 211 -3.09 -13.96 0.04
N SER A 212 -2.69 -12.82 0.59
CA SER A 212 -2.21 -11.70 -0.22
C SER A 212 -0.94 -12.05 -1.01
N VAL A 213 0.02 -12.72 -0.40
CA VAL A 213 1.25 -13.14 -1.11
C VAL A 213 0.94 -14.19 -2.18
N VAL A 214 0.08 -15.19 -1.89
CA VAL A 214 -0.33 -16.17 -2.92
C VAL A 214 -1.09 -15.49 -4.08
N HIS A 215 -1.87 -14.45 -3.80
CA HIS A 215 -2.52 -13.66 -4.85
C HIS A 215 -1.49 -12.98 -5.75
N TYR A 216 -0.47 -12.31 -5.20
CA TYR A 216 0.59 -11.66 -5.98
C TYR A 216 1.39 -12.68 -6.79
N GLU A 217 1.86 -13.77 -6.15
CA GLU A 217 2.59 -14.86 -6.81
C GLU A 217 1.82 -15.37 -8.03
N VAL A 218 0.57 -15.78 -7.83
CA VAL A 218 -0.23 -16.42 -8.88
C VAL A 218 -0.64 -15.43 -9.97
N THR A 219 -1.18 -14.26 -9.61
CA THR A 219 -1.75 -13.33 -10.60
C THR A 219 -0.70 -12.57 -11.40
N MET A 220 0.48 -12.35 -10.83
CA MET A 220 1.61 -11.69 -11.51
C MET A 220 2.69 -12.68 -11.96
N GLN A 221 2.45 -14.00 -11.75
CA GLN A 221 3.36 -15.08 -12.13
C GLN A 221 4.78 -14.83 -11.61
N LEU A 222 4.87 -14.47 -10.33
CA LEU A 222 6.14 -14.20 -9.67
C LEU A 222 6.85 -15.52 -9.33
N THR A 223 8.17 -15.50 -9.37
CA THR A 223 9.02 -16.67 -9.18
C THR A 223 10.13 -16.39 -8.16
N LYS A 224 10.84 -17.44 -7.79
CA LYS A 224 11.99 -17.35 -6.88
C LYS A 224 13.19 -16.56 -7.45
N ASP A 225 13.16 -16.18 -8.71
CA ASP A 225 14.23 -15.43 -9.36
C ASP A 225 13.91 -13.93 -9.46
N GLU A 226 12.82 -13.49 -8.80
CA GLU A 226 12.46 -12.08 -8.75
C GLU A 226 13.43 -11.24 -7.92
N ARG A 227 13.63 -10.02 -8.39
CA ARG A 227 14.33 -8.93 -7.71
C ARG A 227 13.36 -7.76 -7.57
N GLY A 228 12.68 -7.69 -6.42
CA GLY A 228 11.61 -6.73 -6.16
C GLY A 228 12.16 -5.40 -5.62
N ALA A 229 11.79 -4.28 -6.25
CA ALA A 229 12.24 -2.96 -5.83
C ALA A 229 11.35 -2.38 -4.71
N LEU A 230 11.86 -2.29 -3.49
CA LEU A 230 11.21 -1.60 -2.35
C LEU A 230 11.46 -0.09 -2.46
N ALA A 231 10.77 0.55 -3.39
CA ALA A 231 10.87 1.99 -3.65
C ALA A 231 9.76 2.81 -2.95
N VAL A 232 8.79 2.15 -2.34
CA VAL A 232 7.70 2.73 -1.53
C VAL A 232 7.98 2.50 -0.05
N PRO A 233 7.36 3.26 0.89
CA PRO A 233 7.62 3.06 2.31
C PRO A 233 7.34 1.63 2.78
N ALA A 234 8.30 1.01 3.46
CA ALA A 234 8.17 -0.33 4.05
C ALA A 234 7.04 -0.41 5.09
N SER A 235 6.73 0.71 5.74
CA SER A 235 5.63 0.86 6.71
C SER A 235 4.23 0.94 6.09
N HIS A 236 4.11 1.00 4.77
CA HIS A 236 2.83 0.98 4.05
C HIS A 236 2.50 -0.45 3.61
N VAL A 237 1.20 -0.78 3.48
CA VAL A 237 0.77 -2.13 3.06
C VAL A 237 1.41 -2.57 1.73
N THR A 238 1.64 -1.67 0.79
CA THR A 238 2.34 -1.97 -0.47
C THR A 238 3.79 -2.40 -0.22
N GLY A 239 4.54 -1.66 0.59
CA GLY A 239 5.93 -2.01 0.93
C GLY A 239 6.02 -3.28 1.76
N LEU A 240 5.18 -3.38 2.80
CA LEU A 240 5.20 -4.51 3.74
C LEU A 240 4.73 -5.82 3.08
N ILE A 241 3.62 -5.79 2.34
CA ILE A 241 2.98 -7.00 1.83
C ILE A 241 3.37 -7.28 0.38
N ALA A 242 3.15 -6.31 -0.54
CA ALA A 242 3.39 -6.54 -1.96
C ALA A 242 4.88 -6.63 -2.33
N LEU A 243 5.78 -6.21 -1.43
CA LEU A 243 7.23 -6.27 -1.68
C LEU A 243 7.95 -7.11 -0.62
N ILE A 244 7.96 -6.73 0.66
CA ILE A 244 8.74 -7.48 1.68
C ILE A 244 8.18 -8.91 1.85
N ALA A 245 6.89 -9.05 2.16
CA ALA A 245 6.30 -10.37 2.37
C ALA A 245 6.33 -11.21 1.09
N GLU A 246 6.06 -10.60 -0.05
CA GLU A 246 6.04 -11.27 -1.35
C GLU A 246 7.42 -11.78 -1.75
N MET A 247 8.46 -10.94 -1.70
CA MET A 247 9.81 -11.38 -2.06
C MET A 247 10.31 -12.51 -1.14
N VAL A 248 9.98 -12.46 0.15
CA VAL A 248 10.30 -13.56 1.06
C VAL A 248 9.45 -14.80 0.76
N HIS A 249 8.18 -14.63 0.37
CA HIS A 249 7.30 -15.75 0.00
C HIS A 249 7.84 -16.50 -1.23
N VAL A 250 8.20 -15.79 -2.29
CA VAL A 250 8.78 -16.42 -3.49
C VAL A 250 10.28 -16.75 -3.34
N MET A 251 10.89 -16.42 -2.21
CA MET A 251 12.34 -16.62 -1.93
C MET A 251 13.23 -15.85 -2.91
N GLY A 252 12.78 -14.68 -3.36
CA GLY A 252 13.49 -13.77 -4.24
C GLY A 252 14.40 -12.81 -3.49
N THR A 253 14.86 -11.77 -4.18
CA THR A 253 15.71 -10.69 -3.63
C THR A 253 14.90 -9.42 -3.46
N LEU A 254 15.02 -8.76 -2.31
CA LEU A 254 14.48 -7.44 -2.06
C LEU A 254 15.55 -6.37 -2.31
N VAL A 255 15.39 -5.56 -3.34
CA VAL A 255 16.23 -4.39 -3.63
C VAL A 255 15.66 -3.21 -2.85
N VAL A 256 16.31 -2.83 -1.75
CA VAL A 256 15.84 -1.80 -0.82
C VAL A 256 16.33 -0.43 -1.28
N ILE A 257 15.40 0.50 -1.42
CA ILE A 257 15.67 1.90 -1.77
C ILE A 257 15.32 2.78 -0.56
N ALA A 258 16.34 3.41 0.04
CA ALA A 258 16.15 4.22 1.25
C ALA A 258 15.17 5.37 1.01
N GLU A 259 15.33 6.08 -0.09
CA GLU A 259 14.46 7.18 -0.52
C GLU A 259 14.31 7.15 -2.05
N PHE A 260 13.08 7.16 -2.55
CA PHE A 260 12.86 7.22 -3.98
C PHE A 260 13.18 8.59 -4.55
N LYS A 261 14.20 8.63 -5.42
CA LYS A 261 14.53 9.73 -6.33
C LYS A 261 14.71 9.12 -7.71
N ALA A 262 13.90 9.53 -8.68
CA ALA A 262 13.91 8.91 -10.00
C ALA A 262 15.29 8.90 -10.67
N ALA A 263 16.08 9.96 -10.46
CA ALA A 263 17.45 10.07 -10.99
C ALA A 263 18.39 8.98 -10.45
N ASP A 264 18.21 8.58 -9.18
CA ASP A 264 19.01 7.56 -8.51
C ASP A 264 18.41 6.16 -8.74
N PHE A 265 17.07 6.06 -8.74
CA PHE A 265 16.35 4.81 -8.89
C PHE A 265 16.57 4.17 -10.26
N VAL A 266 16.53 4.95 -11.35
CA VAL A 266 16.63 4.39 -12.71
C VAL A 266 17.96 3.67 -12.96
N PRO A 267 19.13 4.27 -12.68
CA PRO A 267 20.40 3.55 -12.83
C PRO A 267 20.54 2.39 -11.84
N LEU A 268 19.98 2.51 -10.62
CA LEU A 268 19.97 1.43 -9.64
C LEU A 268 19.14 0.25 -10.14
N ALA A 269 17.96 0.48 -10.69
CA ALA A 269 17.09 -0.57 -11.21
C ALA A 269 17.77 -1.38 -12.33
N ALA A 270 18.54 -0.72 -13.20
CA ALA A 270 19.35 -1.37 -14.21
C ALA A 270 20.50 -2.20 -13.59
N ARG A 271 21.29 -1.58 -12.69
CA ARG A 271 22.43 -2.24 -12.02
C ARG A 271 21.98 -3.46 -11.22
N GLU A 272 20.91 -3.32 -10.44
CA GLU A 272 20.35 -4.38 -9.61
C GLU A 272 19.47 -5.35 -10.38
N ARG A 273 19.30 -5.15 -11.70
CA ARG A 273 18.50 -6.02 -12.57
C ARG A 273 17.10 -6.25 -11.99
N VAL A 274 16.43 -5.17 -11.57
CA VAL A 274 15.08 -5.23 -11.02
C VAL A 274 14.13 -5.92 -12.00
N THR A 275 13.35 -6.89 -11.51
CA THR A 275 12.38 -7.65 -12.31
C THR A 275 10.94 -7.27 -11.99
N PHE A 276 10.70 -6.81 -10.76
CA PHE A 276 9.38 -6.54 -10.20
C PHE A 276 9.34 -5.25 -9.39
N SER A 277 8.27 -4.49 -9.54
CA SER A 277 7.99 -3.32 -8.71
C SER A 277 6.50 -3.10 -8.50
N VAL A 278 6.15 -2.48 -7.39
CA VAL A 278 4.80 -1.94 -7.14
C VAL A 278 4.96 -0.47 -6.73
N MET A 279 4.54 0.44 -7.61
CA MET A 279 4.73 1.88 -7.41
C MET A 279 3.45 2.65 -7.76
N VAL A 280 3.35 3.89 -7.30
CA VAL A 280 2.27 4.78 -7.75
C VAL A 280 2.57 5.35 -9.14
N PRO A 281 1.56 5.71 -9.95
CA PRO A 281 1.75 6.22 -11.32
C PRO A 281 2.71 7.41 -11.41
N ALA A 282 2.69 8.31 -10.43
CA ALA A 282 3.60 9.46 -10.39
C ALA A 282 5.09 9.06 -10.34
N MET A 283 5.44 7.94 -9.69
CA MET A 283 6.83 7.46 -9.66
C MET A 283 7.30 7.00 -11.04
N TYR A 284 6.44 6.30 -11.79
CA TYR A 284 6.72 5.93 -13.18
C TYR A 284 6.88 7.16 -14.09
N GLN A 285 6.02 8.16 -13.92
CA GLN A 285 6.15 9.43 -14.66
C GLN A 285 7.48 10.13 -14.37
N LEU A 286 7.89 10.19 -13.10
CA LEU A 286 9.19 10.76 -12.71
C LEU A 286 10.38 9.98 -13.31
N CYS A 287 10.27 8.65 -13.45
CA CYS A 287 11.27 7.84 -14.14
C CYS A 287 11.35 8.20 -15.64
N LEU A 288 10.19 8.31 -16.32
CA LEU A 288 10.13 8.68 -17.74
C LEU A 288 10.74 10.06 -18.04
N LEU A 289 10.71 10.97 -17.06
CA LEU A 289 11.32 12.31 -17.19
C LEU A 289 12.85 12.29 -17.11
N GLN A 290 13.45 11.16 -16.69
CA GLN A 290 14.91 11.03 -16.62
C GLN A 290 15.47 10.71 -18.02
N PRO A 291 16.39 11.50 -18.56
CA PRO A 291 16.99 11.22 -19.89
C PRO A 291 17.60 9.82 -19.97
N ILE A 292 18.20 9.36 -18.87
CA ILE A 292 18.86 8.05 -18.76
C ILE A 292 17.87 6.87 -18.86
N PHE A 293 16.58 7.07 -18.60
CA PHE A 293 15.56 6.00 -18.61
C PHE A 293 15.47 5.26 -19.95
N ARG A 294 15.75 5.96 -21.06
CA ARG A 294 15.74 5.40 -22.43
C ARG A 294 17.07 4.80 -22.87
N THR A 295 18.13 4.92 -22.07
CA THR A 295 19.50 4.55 -22.45
C THR A 295 20.11 3.44 -21.59
N VAL A 296 19.60 3.21 -20.38
CA VAL A 296 20.03 2.12 -19.52
C VAL A 296 19.27 0.84 -19.85
N ASP A 297 19.88 -0.30 -19.57
CA ASP A 297 19.27 -1.62 -19.78
C ASP A 297 18.28 -1.95 -18.65
N LEU A 298 16.99 -1.81 -18.93
CA LEU A 298 15.88 -2.19 -18.05
C LEU A 298 15.17 -3.48 -18.54
N SER A 299 15.78 -4.24 -19.41
CA SER A 299 15.18 -5.45 -20.02
C SER A 299 14.79 -6.53 -19.01
N ASN A 300 15.39 -6.53 -17.82
CA ASN A 300 15.01 -7.43 -16.74
C ASN A 300 13.69 -7.05 -16.07
N TRP A 301 13.23 -5.80 -16.16
CA TRP A 301 12.03 -5.32 -15.49
C TRP A 301 10.77 -5.85 -16.16
N ARG A 302 10.37 -7.04 -15.72
CA ARG A 302 9.30 -7.84 -16.32
C ARG A 302 7.90 -7.37 -15.94
N VAL A 303 7.70 -7.02 -14.65
CA VAL A 303 6.41 -6.60 -14.11
C VAL A 303 6.52 -5.25 -13.42
N GLY A 304 5.81 -4.27 -13.96
CA GLY A 304 5.61 -2.96 -13.37
C GLY A 304 4.18 -2.83 -12.84
N ALA A 305 3.93 -3.23 -11.59
CA ALA A 305 2.61 -3.08 -10.99
C ALA A 305 2.41 -1.64 -10.51
N PHE A 306 1.18 -1.14 -10.65
CA PHE A 306 0.82 0.19 -10.17
C PHE A 306 -0.56 0.19 -9.50
N GLY A 307 -0.74 1.09 -8.55
CA GLY A 307 -2.00 1.23 -7.81
C GLY A 307 -2.06 2.54 -7.02
N GLY A 308 -3.11 2.71 -6.25
CA GLY A 308 -3.34 3.90 -5.43
C GLY A 308 -3.83 5.13 -6.19
N ALA A 309 -3.71 5.14 -7.53
CA ALA A 309 -4.26 6.15 -8.44
C ALA A 309 -4.39 5.56 -9.87
N PRO A 310 -5.24 6.11 -10.73
CA PRO A 310 -5.26 5.78 -12.16
C PRO A 310 -3.95 6.14 -12.84
N MET A 311 -3.50 5.33 -13.79
CA MET A 311 -2.35 5.66 -14.64
C MET A 311 -2.82 6.27 -15.95
N PRO A 312 -2.35 7.49 -16.30
CA PRO A 312 -2.74 8.13 -17.56
C PRO A 312 -2.33 7.30 -18.79
N VAL A 313 -3.19 7.22 -19.79
CA VAL A 313 -2.94 6.48 -21.05
C VAL A 313 -1.60 6.87 -21.70
N PRO A 314 -1.24 8.17 -21.82
CA PRO A 314 0.07 8.55 -22.36
C PRO A 314 1.25 7.98 -21.59
N THR A 315 1.11 7.84 -20.27
CA THR A 315 2.15 7.23 -19.41
C THR A 315 2.29 5.73 -19.70
N VAL A 316 1.17 5.02 -19.86
CA VAL A 316 1.17 3.59 -20.24
C VAL A 316 1.90 3.39 -21.57
N GLN A 317 1.57 4.22 -22.58
CA GLN A 317 2.20 4.16 -23.90
C GLN A 317 3.71 4.46 -23.85
N ALA A 318 4.09 5.53 -23.15
CA ALA A 318 5.50 5.92 -23.02
C ALA A 318 6.34 4.86 -22.28
N LEU A 319 5.78 4.17 -21.29
CA LEU A 319 6.44 3.06 -20.60
C LEU A 319 6.59 1.83 -21.50
N ALA A 320 5.54 1.49 -22.27
CA ALA A 320 5.60 0.38 -23.22
C ALA A 320 6.64 0.59 -24.34
N GLU A 321 6.82 1.84 -24.78
CA GLU A 321 7.87 2.21 -25.73
C GLU A 321 9.27 2.16 -25.10
N ALA A 322 9.43 2.65 -23.87
CA ALA A 322 10.73 2.78 -23.22
C ALA A 322 11.24 1.44 -22.66
N VAL A 323 10.35 0.56 -22.19
CA VAL A 323 10.68 -0.76 -21.63
C VAL A 323 9.73 -1.80 -22.24
N PRO A 324 9.94 -2.23 -23.51
CA PRO A 324 9.00 -3.11 -24.24
C PRO A 324 8.76 -4.47 -23.57
N GLY A 325 9.72 -4.96 -22.76
CA GLY A 325 9.61 -6.22 -22.01
C GLY A 325 8.77 -6.13 -20.73
N MET A 326 8.44 -4.92 -20.27
CA MET A 326 7.70 -4.72 -19.03
C MET A 326 6.19 -4.83 -19.25
N THR A 327 5.56 -5.73 -18.51
CA THR A 327 4.10 -5.79 -18.42
C THR A 327 3.60 -4.87 -17.30
N LEU A 328 2.83 -3.85 -17.66
CA LEU A 328 2.15 -3.00 -16.68
C LEU A 328 0.92 -3.70 -16.12
N VAL A 329 0.77 -3.67 -14.80
CA VAL A 329 -0.32 -4.36 -14.09
C VAL A 329 -1.00 -3.40 -13.13
N ASN A 330 -2.29 -3.10 -13.40
CA ASN A 330 -3.08 -2.35 -12.44
C ASN A 330 -3.49 -3.26 -11.29
N CYS A 331 -3.19 -2.85 -10.05
CA CYS A 331 -3.62 -3.53 -8.83
C CYS A 331 -4.29 -2.54 -7.89
N TYR A 332 -5.49 -2.90 -7.44
CA TYR A 332 -6.24 -2.10 -6.48
C TYR A 332 -6.41 -2.86 -5.17
N GLY A 333 -6.22 -2.14 -4.09
CA GLY A 333 -6.41 -2.64 -2.74
C GLY A 333 -6.18 -1.56 -1.71
N SER A 334 -6.32 -1.94 -0.47
CA SER A 334 -6.21 -1.06 0.69
C SER A 334 -5.51 -1.79 1.83
N THR A 335 -5.22 -1.09 2.91
CA THR A 335 -4.71 -1.72 4.13
C THR A 335 -5.73 -2.72 4.69
N GLU A 336 -7.01 -2.39 4.62
CA GLU A 336 -8.11 -3.23 5.11
C GLU A 336 -8.35 -4.50 4.27
N SER A 337 -7.85 -4.54 3.03
CA SER A 337 -7.82 -5.74 2.19
C SER A 337 -6.43 -6.40 2.13
N THR A 338 -5.51 -6.00 3.00
CA THR A 338 -4.12 -6.51 3.05
C THR A 338 -3.43 -6.49 1.66
N SER A 339 -3.90 -5.61 0.77
CA SER A 339 -3.47 -5.47 -0.63
C SER A 339 -3.06 -6.81 -1.29
N PRO A 340 -3.57 -7.18 -2.48
CA PRO A 340 -4.56 -6.49 -3.31
C PRO A 340 -6.00 -7.01 -3.12
N ALA A 341 -7.00 -6.42 -3.81
CA ALA A 341 -8.38 -6.91 -3.92
C ALA A 341 -8.76 -7.21 -5.37
N THR A 342 -8.22 -6.44 -6.33
CA THR A 342 -8.26 -6.75 -7.76
C THR A 342 -6.88 -6.61 -8.37
N VAL A 343 -6.65 -7.35 -9.43
CA VAL A 343 -5.47 -7.25 -10.30
C VAL A 343 -5.95 -7.35 -11.76
N MET A 344 -5.36 -6.57 -12.64
CA MET A 344 -5.58 -6.72 -14.07
C MET A 344 -4.74 -7.91 -14.57
N PRO A 345 -5.32 -8.91 -15.25
CA PRO A 345 -4.53 -9.99 -15.82
C PRO A 345 -3.41 -9.47 -16.74
N LEU A 346 -2.27 -10.16 -16.73
CA LEU A 346 -1.09 -9.74 -17.49
C LEU A 346 -1.42 -9.51 -18.96
N GLY A 347 -0.95 -8.39 -19.51
CA GLY A 347 -1.17 -7.99 -20.90
C GLY A 347 -2.50 -7.27 -21.18
N LEU A 348 -3.44 -7.22 -20.22
CA LEU A 348 -4.75 -6.57 -20.45
C LEU A 348 -4.83 -5.11 -20.00
N SER A 349 -3.85 -4.58 -19.26
CA SER A 349 -3.88 -3.21 -18.72
C SER A 349 -3.97 -2.13 -19.81
N ALA A 350 -3.36 -2.36 -20.98
CA ALA A 350 -3.42 -1.40 -22.09
C ALA A 350 -4.80 -1.39 -22.78
N ILE A 351 -5.51 -2.52 -22.77
CA ILE A 351 -6.83 -2.69 -23.41
C ILE A 351 -7.94 -2.18 -22.48
N HIS A 352 -7.81 -2.43 -21.18
CA HIS A 352 -8.79 -2.09 -20.15
C HIS A 352 -8.23 -1.08 -19.14
N ASN A 353 -7.66 0.01 -19.64
CA ASN A 353 -7.00 1.03 -18.82
C ASN A 353 -7.97 1.86 -17.95
N ASP A 354 -9.27 1.76 -18.20
CA ASP A 354 -10.38 2.33 -17.42
C ASP A 354 -10.79 1.44 -16.24
N SER A 355 -10.19 0.25 -16.10
CA SER A 355 -10.54 -0.74 -15.08
C SER A 355 -9.37 -0.98 -14.11
N ILE A 356 -9.70 -1.27 -12.86
CA ILE A 356 -8.75 -1.73 -11.84
C ILE A 356 -8.52 -3.25 -11.87
N GLY A 357 -9.02 -3.93 -12.90
CA GLY A 357 -8.89 -5.38 -13.09
C GLY A 357 -10.12 -6.18 -12.69
N ILE A 358 -9.89 -7.46 -12.43
CA ILE A 358 -10.93 -8.39 -12.00
C ILE A 358 -10.70 -8.82 -10.55
N THR A 359 -11.78 -9.25 -9.90
CA THR A 359 -11.74 -9.77 -8.52
C THR A 359 -10.74 -10.92 -8.41
N LEU A 360 -9.91 -10.90 -7.36
CA LEU A 360 -8.91 -11.95 -7.10
C LEU A 360 -9.54 -13.32 -6.83
N PRO A 361 -8.81 -14.42 -7.05
CA PRO A 361 -9.20 -15.72 -6.54
C PRO A 361 -9.45 -15.66 -5.02
N CYS A 362 -10.40 -16.44 -4.51
CA CYS A 362 -10.82 -16.40 -3.10
C CYS A 362 -11.48 -15.09 -2.63
N ALA A 363 -11.46 -14.02 -3.43
CA ALA A 363 -12.07 -12.74 -3.08
C ALA A 363 -13.50 -12.60 -3.65
N THR A 364 -14.24 -11.68 -3.08
CA THR A 364 -15.53 -11.21 -3.60
C THR A 364 -15.55 -9.69 -3.66
N ILE A 365 -16.14 -9.14 -4.72
CA ILE A 365 -16.46 -7.71 -4.82
C ILE A 365 -17.93 -7.61 -5.20
N ARG A 366 -18.70 -6.99 -4.32
CA ARG A 366 -20.11 -6.64 -4.49
C ARG A 366 -20.23 -5.14 -4.68
N ILE A 367 -21.12 -4.70 -5.54
CA ILE A 367 -21.42 -3.29 -5.77
C ILE A 367 -22.78 -3.01 -5.10
N MET A 368 -22.77 -2.14 -4.09
CA MET A 368 -23.91 -1.94 -3.19
C MET A 368 -24.51 -0.55 -3.36
N ASN A 369 -25.84 -0.45 -3.40
CA ASN A 369 -26.56 0.82 -3.37
C ASN A 369 -26.65 1.42 -1.95
N ASP A 370 -27.28 2.57 -1.82
CA ASP A 370 -27.46 3.29 -0.54
C ASP A 370 -28.39 2.56 0.45
N GLN A 371 -29.08 1.47 0.03
CA GLN A 371 -29.92 0.60 0.86
C GLN A 371 -29.21 -0.70 1.23
N ASP A 372 -27.90 -0.79 1.02
CA ASP A 372 -27.08 -2.00 1.24
C ASP A 372 -27.58 -3.22 0.41
N GLN A 373 -28.08 -2.98 -0.81
CA GLN A 373 -28.49 -4.00 -1.75
C GLN A 373 -27.52 -4.07 -2.92
N GLU A 374 -27.18 -5.28 -3.37
CA GLU A 374 -26.31 -5.47 -4.51
C GLU A 374 -27.02 -5.08 -5.80
N VAL A 375 -26.36 -4.24 -6.63
CA VAL A 375 -26.91 -3.73 -7.88
C VAL A 375 -26.63 -4.67 -9.05
N ALA A 376 -27.32 -4.47 -10.17
CA ALA A 376 -27.08 -5.25 -11.38
C ALA A 376 -25.68 -4.96 -12.00
N PRO A 377 -25.11 -5.91 -12.77
CA PRO A 377 -23.84 -5.69 -13.45
C PRO A 377 -23.85 -4.43 -14.33
N GLY A 378 -22.84 -3.57 -14.15
CA GLY A 378 -22.68 -2.29 -14.84
C GLY A 378 -23.29 -1.09 -14.11
N GLU A 379 -24.16 -1.30 -13.13
CA GLU A 379 -24.66 -0.21 -12.29
C GLU A 379 -23.60 0.23 -11.27
N SER A 380 -23.72 1.49 -10.82
CA SER A 380 -22.79 2.08 -9.88
C SER A 380 -23.24 1.95 -8.42
N GLY A 381 -22.29 1.72 -7.53
CA GLY A 381 -22.52 1.65 -6.09
C GLY A 381 -21.20 1.60 -5.34
N GLU A 382 -21.26 1.44 -4.01
CA GLU A 382 -20.09 1.25 -3.17
C GLU A 382 -19.48 -0.14 -3.36
N LEU A 383 -18.16 -0.21 -3.48
CA LEU A 383 -17.44 -1.48 -3.51
C LEU A 383 -17.35 -2.09 -2.10
N TRP A 384 -17.98 -3.24 -1.92
CA TRP A 384 -17.80 -4.07 -0.73
C TRP A 384 -16.88 -5.24 -1.05
N ILE A 385 -15.81 -5.37 -0.28
CA ILE A 385 -14.71 -6.30 -0.55
C ILE A 385 -14.69 -7.39 0.53
N GLY A 386 -14.84 -8.64 0.12
CA GLY A 386 -14.78 -9.81 0.98
C GLY A 386 -13.66 -10.77 0.56
N GLY A 387 -13.31 -11.67 1.47
CA GLY A 387 -12.31 -12.71 1.22
C GLY A 387 -11.30 -12.87 2.35
N PRO A 388 -10.41 -13.86 2.25
CA PRO A 388 -9.47 -14.20 3.31
C PRO A 388 -8.37 -13.15 3.52
N MET A 389 -8.16 -12.25 2.55
CA MET A 389 -7.22 -11.13 2.67
C MET A 389 -7.83 -9.92 3.41
N VAL A 390 -9.16 -9.90 3.65
CA VAL A 390 -9.84 -8.80 4.35
C VAL A 390 -9.65 -8.94 5.84
N VAL A 391 -9.12 -7.89 6.48
CA VAL A 391 -8.84 -7.87 7.92
C VAL A 391 -10.13 -8.06 8.75
N PRO A 392 -10.03 -8.64 9.97
CA PRO A 392 -11.20 -8.80 10.84
C PRO A 392 -11.79 -7.48 11.33
N GLY A 393 -10.98 -6.40 11.38
CA GLY A 393 -11.43 -5.11 11.86
C GLY A 393 -10.26 -4.18 12.24
N TYR A 394 -10.58 -3.16 13.06
CA TYR A 394 -9.64 -2.19 13.56
C TYR A 394 -9.31 -2.45 15.03
N TRP A 395 -8.01 -2.42 15.37
CA TRP A 395 -7.48 -2.67 16.71
C TRP A 395 -8.08 -1.74 17.75
N ASN A 396 -8.62 -2.31 18.83
CA ASN A 396 -9.28 -1.58 19.93
C ASN A 396 -10.26 -0.49 19.45
N ASN A 397 -10.98 -0.74 18.34
CA ASN A 397 -11.95 0.21 17.81
C ASN A 397 -13.19 -0.53 17.25
N PRO A 398 -14.06 -1.07 18.15
CA PRO A 398 -15.24 -1.82 17.74
C PRO A 398 -16.25 -0.96 16.98
N GLU A 399 -16.39 0.33 17.32
CA GLU A 399 -17.28 1.25 16.61
C GLU A 399 -16.87 1.43 15.15
N ALA A 400 -15.58 1.71 14.91
CA ALA A 400 -15.08 1.83 13.54
C ALA A 400 -15.17 0.50 12.79
N THR A 401 -14.97 -0.62 13.48
CA THR A 401 -15.12 -1.96 12.90
C THR A 401 -16.57 -2.21 12.48
N ALA A 402 -17.53 -1.99 13.36
CA ALA A 402 -18.95 -2.15 13.05
C ALA A 402 -19.42 -1.25 11.89
N LYS A 403 -18.87 -0.02 11.79
CA LYS A 403 -19.18 0.90 10.69
C LYS A 403 -18.50 0.52 9.36
N GLY A 404 -17.28 0.01 9.45
CA GLY A 404 -16.45 -0.27 8.26
C GLY A 404 -16.65 -1.66 7.65
N PHE A 405 -17.31 -2.57 8.37
CA PHE A 405 -17.47 -3.95 7.92
C PHE A 405 -18.92 -4.41 8.07
N ALA A 406 -19.42 -5.10 7.07
CA ALA A 406 -20.75 -5.71 7.08
C ALA A 406 -20.74 -7.00 6.26
N GLU A 407 -21.49 -8.01 6.68
CA GLU A 407 -21.65 -9.30 5.99
C GLU A 407 -20.31 -9.98 5.63
N GLY A 408 -19.28 -9.80 6.46
CA GLY A 408 -17.92 -10.31 6.19
C GLY A 408 -17.12 -9.52 5.14
N CYS A 409 -17.68 -8.44 4.61
CA CYS A 409 -17.03 -7.54 3.67
C CYS A 409 -16.60 -6.24 4.32
N TRP A 410 -15.51 -5.66 3.83
CA TRP A 410 -15.11 -4.30 4.11
C TRP A 410 -15.81 -3.32 3.16
N ARG A 411 -16.43 -2.28 3.74
CA ARG A 411 -17.00 -1.14 3.01
C ARG A 411 -15.87 -0.20 2.62
N SER A 412 -15.52 -0.18 1.34
CA SER A 412 -14.32 0.54 0.87
C SER A 412 -14.46 2.06 0.92
N GLY A 413 -15.69 2.57 0.84
CA GLY A 413 -15.96 3.98 0.60
C GLY A 413 -15.58 4.43 -0.81
N ASP A 414 -15.26 3.50 -1.71
CA ASP A 414 -14.99 3.76 -3.12
C ASP A 414 -16.23 3.46 -3.94
N LEU A 415 -16.62 4.40 -4.80
CA LEU A 415 -17.74 4.28 -5.71
C LEU A 415 -17.27 3.73 -7.04
N GLY A 416 -17.95 2.72 -7.56
CA GLY A 416 -17.56 2.09 -8.81
C GLY A 416 -18.63 1.20 -9.39
N SER A 417 -18.27 0.36 -10.34
CA SER A 417 -19.14 -0.65 -10.95
C SER A 417 -18.36 -1.92 -11.26
N LYS A 418 -19.09 -3.01 -11.48
CA LYS A 418 -18.57 -4.28 -11.98
C LYS A 418 -19.43 -4.70 -13.16
N ASP A 419 -18.81 -4.85 -14.33
CA ASP A 419 -19.56 -5.19 -15.55
C ASP A 419 -19.78 -6.71 -15.69
N ALA A 420 -20.56 -7.09 -16.73
CA ALA A 420 -20.84 -8.50 -17.02
C ALA A 420 -19.60 -9.31 -17.43
N GLN A 421 -18.50 -8.66 -17.79
CA GLN A 421 -17.22 -9.32 -18.05
C GLN A 421 -16.39 -9.54 -16.80
N GLY A 422 -16.79 -8.97 -15.65
CA GLY A 422 -16.12 -9.05 -14.36
C GLY A 422 -15.11 -7.93 -14.13
N LEU A 423 -14.96 -6.99 -15.06
CA LEU A 423 -14.09 -5.84 -14.91
C LEU A 423 -14.67 -4.86 -13.90
N VAL A 424 -13.85 -4.48 -12.93
CA VAL A 424 -14.19 -3.53 -11.87
C VAL A 424 -13.63 -2.16 -12.23
N ARG A 425 -14.46 -1.11 -12.08
CA ARG A 425 -14.09 0.28 -12.29
C ARG A 425 -14.32 1.07 -11.02
N ILE A 426 -13.44 2.02 -10.74
CA ILE A 426 -13.62 3.01 -9.68
C ILE A 426 -13.85 4.36 -10.31
N PHE A 427 -14.87 5.05 -9.84
CA PHE A 427 -15.25 6.38 -10.31
C PHE A 427 -14.75 7.47 -9.38
N ASP A 428 -14.92 7.31 -8.06
CA ASP A 428 -14.46 8.26 -7.05
C ASP A 428 -14.53 7.64 -5.64
N ARG A 429 -14.11 8.41 -4.65
CA ARG A 429 -14.47 8.20 -3.26
C ARG A 429 -15.84 8.80 -2.96
N ILE A 430 -16.69 8.09 -2.23
CA ILE A 430 -18.03 8.58 -1.84
C ILE A 430 -17.95 9.98 -1.21
N LYS A 431 -16.95 10.21 -0.36
CA LYS A 431 -16.72 11.49 0.33
C LYS A 431 -16.12 12.60 -0.55
N ASP A 432 -15.56 12.26 -1.69
CA ASP A 432 -14.89 13.20 -2.61
C ASP A 432 -15.76 13.52 -3.83
N MET A 433 -16.84 12.75 -4.04
CA MET A 433 -17.86 13.01 -5.03
C MET A 433 -18.53 14.35 -4.75
N ILE A 434 -18.67 15.18 -5.76
CA ILE A 434 -19.26 16.53 -5.68
C ILE A 434 -20.72 16.45 -6.07
N ASN A 435 -21.60 16.97 -5.20
CA ASN A 435 -23.04 17.04 -5.47
C ASN A 435 -23.44 18.47 -5.88
N ARG A 436 -23.46 18.72 -7.17
CA ARG A 436 -23.80 20.03 -7.75
C ARG A 436 -25.21 20.05 -8.28
N GLY A 437 -26.14 20.63 -7.53
CA GLY A 437 -27.53 20.76 -7.95
C GLY A 437 -28.24 19.43 -8.23
N GLY A 438 -27.86 18.35 -7.51
CA GLY A 438 -28.36 17.00 -7.72
C GLY A 438 -27.53 16.16 -8.72
N TYR A 439 -26.64 16.78 -9.50
CA TYR A 439 -25.70 16.04 -10.34
C TYR A 439 -24.52 15.51 -9.51
N LYS A 440 -24.27 14.20 -9.61
CA LYS A 440 -23.11 13.55 -9.02
C LYS A 440 -21.90 13.70 -9.95
N ILE A 441 -20.91 14.47 -9.54
CA ILE A 441 -19.68 14.71 -10.30
C ILE A 441 -18.54 13.95 -9.62
N TYR A 442 -17.89 13.09 -10.38
CA TYR A 442 -16.73 12.35 -9.92
C TYR A 442 -15.48 13.23 -10.05
N SER A 443 -14.85 13.54 -8.92
CA SER A 443 -13.67 14.40 -8.89
C SER A 443 -12.53 13.83 -9.74
N VAL A 444 -12.37 12.52 -9.75
CA VAL A 444 -11.35 11.80 -10.54
C VAL A 444 -11.56 11.96 -12.05
N GLU A 445 -12.80 12.01 -12.52
CA GLU A 445 -13.10 12.23 -13.96
C GLU A 445 -12.60 13.61 -14.42
N VAL A 446 -12.84 14.62 -13.60
CA VAL A 446 -12.39 16.00 -13.88
C VAL A 446 -10.86 16.11 -13.75
N GLU A 447 -10.25 15.45 -12.75
CA GLU A 447 -8.80 15.39 -12.57
C GLU A 447 -8.12 14.72 -13.77
N ASN A 448 -8.66 13.62 -14.28
CA ASN A 448 -8.14 12.96 -15.48
C ASN A 448 -8.19 13.86 -16.72
N ALA A 449 -9.27 14.62 -16.89
CA ALA A 449 -9.36 15.60 -17.97
C ALA A 449 -8.29 16.69 -17.81
N LEU A 450 -8.10 17.22 -16.60
CA LEU A 450 -7.08 18.22 -16.30
C LEU A 450 -5.65 17.68 -16.54
N MET A 451 -5.36 16.46 -16.11
CA MET A 451 -4.06 15.81 -16.30
C MET A 451 -3.74 15.53 -17.78
N ALA A 452 -4.75 15.44 -18.64
CA ALA A 452 -4.56 15.30 -20.09
C ALA A 452 -4.17 16.63 -20.78
N LEU A 453 -4.25 17.77 -20.09
CA LEU A 453 -3.80 19.07 -20.62
C LEU A 453 -2.26 19.15 -20.55
N PRO A 454 -1.56 19.33 -21.70
CA PRO A 454 -0.11 19.43 -21.69
C PRO A 454 0.40 20.51 -20.74
N GLY A 455 1.35 20.13 -19.87
CA GLY A 455 1.96 21.01 -18.89
C GLY A 455 1.36 20.94 -17.49
N VAL A 456 0.21 20.33 -17.31
CA VAL A 456 -0.32 20.00 -15.98
C VAL A 456 0.48 18.82 -15.40
N VAL A 457 1.03 19.01 -14.22
CA VAL A 457 1.82 17.99 -13.50
C VAL A 457 0.97 17.29 -12.44
N GLU A 458 0.16 18.07 -11.70
CA GLU A 458 -0.79 17.56 -10.71
C GLU A 458 -2.11 18.33 -10.80
N ALA A 459 -3.21 17.63 -10.54
CA ALA A 459 -4.54 18.24 -10.42
C ALA A 459 -5.29 17.60 -9.25
N ALA A 460 -6.07 18.42 -8.54
CA ALA A 460 -7.02 17.97 -7.53
C ALA A 460 -8.34 18.72 -7.70
N VAL A 461 -9.45 18.00 -7.62
CA VAL A 461 -10.79 18.58 -7.76
C VAL A 461 -11.56 18.31 -6.47
N VAL A 462 -12.20 19.34 -5.94
CA VAL A 462 -13.00 19.28 -4.72
C VAL A 462 -14.30 20.06 -4.87
N GLY A 463 -15.31 19.64 -4.09
CA GLY A 463 -16.54 20.42 -3.93
C GLY A 463 -16.32 21.53 -2.89
N HIS A 464 -16.69 22.77 -3.25
CA HIS A 464 -16.82 23.88 -2.32
C HIS A 464 -18.29 24.20 -2.06
N PRO A 465 -18.68 24.51 -0.82
CA PRO A 465 -20.08 24.81 -0.50
C PRO A 465 -20.66 25.93 -1.35
N CYS A 466 -21.87 25.74 -1.86
CA CYS A 466 -22.63 26.72 -2.61
C CYS A 466 -24.06 26.81 -2.10
N PRO A 467 -24.56 27.98 -1.71
CA PRO A 467 -25.92 28.15 -1.16
C PRO A 467 -27.03 27.73 -2.13
N VAL A 468 -26.76 27.76 -3.45
CA VAL A 468 -27.77 27.48 -4.48
C VAL A 468 -27.64 26.04 -5.00
N LEU A 469 -26.42 25.56 -5.23
CA LEU A 469 -26.17 24.28 -5.89
C LEU A 469 -25.75 23.16 -4.93
N GLY A 470 -25.64 23.45 -3.63
CA GLY A 470 -25.04 22.56 -2.64
C GLY A 470 -23.52 22.65 -2.70
N GLU A 471 -22.93 22.24 -3.82
CA GLU A 471 -21.48 22.34 -4.06
C GLU A 471 -21.17 22.90 -5.45
N ARG A 472 -19.96 23.48 -5.59
CA ARG A 472 -19.34 23.92 -6.86
C ARG A 472 -18.05 23.15 -7.10
N VAL A 473 -17.69 22.98 -8.37
CA VAL A 473 -16.47 22.29 -8.78
C VAL A 473 -15.30 23.26 -8.75
N HIS A 474 -14.33 23.02 -7.85
CA HIS A 474 -13.07 23.77 -7.78
C HIS A 474 -11.92 22.87 -8.15
N ALA A 475 -11.03 23.35 -9.03
CA ALA A 475 -9.82 22.64 -9.45
C ALA A 475 -8.57 23.36 -8.92
N TYR A 476 -7.66 22.60 -8.32
CA TYR A 476 -6.31 23.01 -7.95
C TYR A 476 -5.33 22.37 -8.92
N VAL A 477 -4.51 23.17 -9.58
CA VAL A 477 -3.63 22.73 -10.66
C VAL A 477 -2.19 23.13 -10.37
N TYR A 478 -1.27 22.17 -10.38
CA TYR A 478 0.16 22.42 -10.36
C TYR A 478 0.74 22.24 -11.75
N ALA A 479 1.22 23.34 -12.35
CA ALA A 479 1.72 23.42 -13.72
C ALA A 479 2.94 24.35 -13.84
N PRO A 480 4.09 24.01 -13.22
CA PRO A 480 5.19 24.95 -12.96
C PRO A 480 5.99 25.40 -14.19
N LYS A 481 5.84 24.74 -15.33
CA LYS A 481 6.65 24.99 -16.54
C LYS A 481 5.83 25.40 -17.77
N THR A 482 4.59 25.87 -17.56
CA THR A 482 3.70 26.15 -18.69
C THR A 482 3.03 27.52 -18.58
N THR A 483 2.56 28.02 -19.74
CA THR A 483 1.73 29.24 -19.86
C THR A 483 0.24 28.89 -19.82
N VAL A 484 -0.15 27.73 -19.28
CA VAL A 484 -1.55 27.35 -19.15
C VAL A 484 -2.24 28.31 -18.19
N ASP A 485 -3.33 28.91 -18.66
CA ASP A 485 -4.17 29.82 -17.89
C ASP A 485 -5.54 29.21 -17.58
N VAL A 486 -6.33 29.91 -16.77
CA VAL A 486 -7.68 29.49 -16.38
C VAL A 486 -8.61 29.27 -17.59
N ALA A 487 -8.49 30.11 -18.63
CA ALA A 487 -9.31 30.01 -19.82
C ALA A 487 -8.99 28.73 -20.61
N ALA A 488 -7.69 28.41 -20.76
CA ALA A 488 -7.25 27.20 -21.42
C ALA A 488 -7.72 25.94 -20.66
N VAL A 489 -7.60 25.93 -19.32
CA VAL A 489 -8.11 24.83 -18.48
C VAL A 489 -9.61 24.62 -18.67
N LYS A 490 -10.41 25.68 -18.58
CA LYS A 490 -11.87 25.60 -18.74
C LYS A 490 -12.27 25.17 -20.14
N ALA A 491 -11.64 25.69 -21.18
CA ALA A 491 -11.88 25.31 -22.58
C ALA A 491 -11.52 23.82 -22.80
N HIS A 492 -10.40 23.37 -22.25
CA HIS A 492 -9.98 21.97 -22.35
C HIS A 492 -10.97 21.00 -21.67
N CYS A 493 -11.45 21.36 -20.47
CA CYS A 493 -12.46 20.59 -19.76
C CYS A 493 -13.81 20.62 -20.51
N ALA A 494 -14.27 21.76 -20.99
CA ALA A 494 -15.53 21.92 -21.74
C ALA A 494 -15.57 21.11 -23.05
N ALA A 495 -14.41 20.88 -23.67
CA ALA A 495 -14.31 20.05 -24.87
C ALA A 495 -14.40 18.52 -24.58
N ARG A 496 -14.33 18.10 -23.31
CA ARG A 496 -14.23 16.69 -22.91
C ARG A 496 -15.27 16.24 -21.88
N LEU A 497 -15.82 17.18 -21.14
CA LEU A 497 -16.74 16.91 -20.03
C LEU A 497 -18.09 17.59 -20.27
N ALA A 498 -19.14 17.07 -19.64
CA ALA A 498 -20.42 17.77 -19.59
C ALA A 498 -20.24 19.15 -18.90
N ASP A 499 -21.02 20.11 -19.29
CA ASP A 499 -20.94 21.51 -18.85
C ASP A 499 -20.97 21.68 -17.33
N TYR A 500 -21.80 20.91 -16.63
CA TYR A 500 -21.90 20.93 -15.15
C TYR A 500 -20.68 20.38 -14.44
N LYS A 501 -19.77 19.65 -15.12
CA LYS A 501 -18.52 19.10 -14.59
C LYS A 501 -17.33 20.04 -14.79
N VAL A 502 -17.45 21.04 -15.64
CA VAL A 502 -16.37 22.01 -15.89
C VAL A 502 -16.09 22.80 -14.61
N PRO A 503 -14.83 22.89 -14.16
CA PRO A 503 -14.50 23.64 -12.96
C PRO A 503 -14.95 25.10 -13.04
N GLU A 504 -15.73 25.55 -12.05
CA GLU A 504 -16.15 26.94 -11.94
C GLU A 504 -14.99 27.84 -11.52
N GLU A 505 -14.11 27.30 -10.68
CA GLU A 505 -12.90 27.98 -10.23
C GLU A 505 -11.69 27.08 -10.47
N VAL A 506 -10.57 27.71 -10.87
CA VAL A 506 -9.28 27.06 -11.11
C VAL A 506 -8.21 27.84 -10.37
N VAL A 507 -7.56 27.20 -9.44
CA VAL A 507 -6.47 27.76 -8.63
C VAL A 507 -5.15 27.11 -9.05
N PHE A 508 -4.20 27.90 -9.56
CA PHE A 508 -2.86 27.43 -9.81
C PHE A 508 -2.02 27.48 -8.52
N THR A 509 -1.26 26.42 -8.28
CA THR A 509 -0.38 26.33 -7.13
C THR A 509 1.10 26.44 -7.56
N ASP A 510 1.89 27.18 -6.78
CA ASP A 510 3.34 27.33 -7.04
C ASP A 510 4.15 26.12 -6.52
N GLN A 511 3.52 25.27 -5.71
CA GLN A 511 4.12 24.09 -5.11
C GLN A 511 3.26 22.85 -5.43
N PRO A 512 3.86 21.65 -5.40
CA PRO A 512 3.11 20.41 -5.48
C PRO A 512 1.95 20.35 -4.47
N LEU A 513 0.87 19.67 -4.84
CA LEU A 513 -0.34 19.60 -4.02
C LEU A 513 -0.08 18.92 -2.65
N PRO A 514 -0.78 19.33 -1.58
CA PRO A 514 -0.54 18.85 -0.22
C PRO A 514 -0.78 17.34 -0.09
N ARG A 515 0.13 16.65 0.59
CA ARG A 515 0.08 15.20 0.79
C ARG A 515 0.23 14.83 2.26
N ASN A 516 -0.34 13.71 2.65
CA ASN A 516 -0.12 13.12 3.97
C ASN A 516 1.29 12.49 4.06
N PRO A 517 1.74 12.04 5.26
CA PRO A 517 3.02 11.35 5.43
C PRO A 517 3.23 10.15 4.49
N ASN A 518 2.16 9.48 4.08
CA ASN A 518 2.20 8.34 3.16
C ASN A 518 2.16 8.75 1.67
N GLY A 519 2.28 10.04 1.34
CA GLY A 519 2.28 10.56 -0.03
C GLY A 519 0.91 10.70 -0.68
N LYS A 520 -0.20 10.41 0.02
CA LYS A 520 -1.56 10.54 -0.50
C LYS A 520 -2.02 12.00 -0.47
N LEU A 521 -2.65 12.46 -1.56
CA LEU A 521 -3.21 13.79 -1.71
C LEU A 521 -4.23 14.11 -0.59
N LEU A 522 -4.09 15.28 0.02
CA LEU A 522 -4.94 15.77 1.11
C LEU A 522 -6.03 16.71 0.58
N LYS A 523 -7.04 16.18 -0.12
CA LYS A 523 -8.18 16.97 -0.64
C LYS A 523 -8.91 17.77 0.46
N ARG A 524 -8.91 17.27 1.71
CA ARG A 524 -9.53 17.97 2.84
C ARG A 524 -8.90 19.34 3.11
N SER A 525 -7.58 19.48 3.00
CA SER A 525 -6.91 20.77 3.20
C SER A 525 -7.26 21.77 2.11
N LEU A 526 -7.48 21.30 0.87
CA LEU A 526 -7.88 22.14 -0.26
C LEU A 526 -9.33 22.66 -0.12
N ARG A 527 -10.21 21.90 0.57
CA ARG A 527 -11.58 22.36 0.87
C ARG A 527 -11.65 23.47 1.92
N GLN A 528 -10.59 23.68 2.71
CA GLN A 528 -10.55 24.64 3.81
C GLN A 528 -9.89 25.97 3.43
N THR A 529 -9.26 26.06 2.26
CA THR A 529 -8.49 27.22 1.79
C THR A 529 -9.29 28.20 0.94
N ALA A 530 -10.59 28.05 0.81
CA ALA A 530 -11.47 28.96 0.07
C ALA A 530 -12.34 29.83 0.97
#